data_79b35b3bdd712080d779efeb87872a49
#
_entry.id   79b35b3bdd712080d779efeb87872a49
#
_cell.length_a   1.000
_cell.length_b   1.000
_cell.length_c   1.000
_cell.angle_alpha   90.00
_cell.angle_beta   90.00
_cell.angle_gamma   90.00
#
_symmetry.space_group_name_H-M   'P 1'
#
loop_
_entity.id
_entity.type
_entity.pdbx_description
1 polymer ?
#
loop_
_entity_poly.entity_id
_entity_poly.type
_entity_poly.pdbx_seq_one_letter_code
_entity_poly.pdbx_strand_id
1 'polypeptide(L)'
;MNVLILAALVQVQATAVREVSLGKVDRVVSQDFTQIRGLRELPDGRVLLSDRLDKGVVVVDFGTNSVRVIGRTGRGPAEYKLPTTLTALPGDSTLLSDEGNSRIAIIGPDLKIHRSLNVMLPGGSMAMGARSIDTQGRFYLQIPAWMSNPQSPNANDTIPIVRFDAKARKVDTLLRLKGMSWLPPGPRYGFGWVVFAPQDVWTVTADGRIAVVRSGDYHVEWYEPSGRVVRGAPVRFERIPVTMEERLAYVREFLDNSMISGRGEEGSMSPIPAEMKDEKRVREMATRNTFAEMKPAFTDGALIQGPDGTLWVERSIRLGETPLWDVFDGSGKHVARVRLPAKRQLGGVGAHHLYVIATDEDGVQHLERYSR
;
A
#
# COMPACT_ATOMS: atom_id res chain seq x y z
N MET A 1 47.54 40.83 -13.18
CA MET A 1 46.11 41.15 -13.41
C MET A 1 45.33 39.92 -12.92
N ASN A 2 44.91 39.95 -11.63
CA ASN A 2 44.20 38.84 -11.00
C ASN A 2 42.71 39.07 -11.20
N VAL A 3 42.06 38.15 -11.96
CA VAL A 3 40.60 38.12 -12.12
C VAL A 3 40.02 37.26 -11.00
N LEU A 4 39.38 37.90 -10.03
CA LEU A 4 38.57 37.22 -9.01
C LEU A 4 37.24 36.82 -9.67
N ILE A 5 37.05 35.49 -9.84
CA ILE A 5 35.74 34.93 -10.23
C ILE A 5 34.92 34.81 -8.94
N LEU A 6 33.93 35.67 -8.76
CA LEU A 6 32.93 35.58 -7.70
C LEU A 6 31.90 34.54 -8.10
N ALA A 7 32.00 33.36 -7.53
CA ALA A 7 30.94 32.33 -7.67
C ALA A 7 29.75 32.72 -6.79
N ALA A 8 28.69 33.23 -7.40
CA ALA A 8 27.41 33.46 -6.72
C ALA A 8 26.77 32.13 -6.38
N LEU A 9 26.82 31.74 -5.12
CA LEU A 9 26.01 30.61 -4.57
C LEU A 9 24.53 31.05 -4.58
N VAL A 10 23.81 30.64 -5.60
CA VAL A 10 22.33 30.71 -5.59
C VAL A 10 21.84 29.71 -4.55
N GLN A 11 21.57 30.16 -3.33
CA GLN A 11 20.80 29.41 -2.34
C GLN A 11 19.35 29.32 -2.85
N VAL A 12 19.01 28.22 -3.47
CA VAL A 12 17.61 27.87 -3.68
C VAL A 12 17.01 27.57 -2.31
N GLN A 13 16.36 28.58 -1.73
CA GLN A 13 15.52 28.37 -0.55
C GLN A 13 14.38 27.43 -0.96
N ALA A 14 14.45 26.17 -0.52
CA ALA A 14 13.34 25.26 -0.62
C ALA A 14 12.18 25.89 0.17
N THR A 15 11.18 26.39 -0.51
CA THR A 15 9.94 26.87 0.10
C THR A 15 9.37 25.73 0.95
N ALA A 16 9.22 25.98 2.25
CA ALA A 16 8.65 25.00 3.16
C ALA A 16 7.24 24.65 2.66
N VAL A 17 7.02 23.36 2.41
CA VAL A 17 5.71 22.87 1.97
C VAL A 17 4.71 23.09 3.09
N ARG A 18 3.52 23.61 2.74
CA ARG A 18 2.45 23.88 3.70
C ARG A 18 1.97 22.58 4.35
N GLU A 19 2.04 22.50 5.66
CA GLU A 19 1.36 21.46 6.43
C GLU A 19 -0.09 21.87 6.67
N VAL A 20 -1.01 20.97 6.39
CA VAL A 20 -2.45 21.17 6.54
C VAL A 20 -2.98 20.06 7.46
N SER A 21 -3.73 20.43 8.46
CA SER A 21 -4.53 19.47 9.24
C SER A 21 -5.87 19.25 8.57
N LEU A 22 -6.42 18.05 8.68
CA LEU A 22 -7.78 17.79 8.21
C LEU A 22 -8.76 18.69 8.93
N GLY A 23 -9.76 19.16 8.20
CA GLY A 23 -10.88 19.92 8.72
C GLY A 23 -11.78 19.06 9.63
N LYS A 24 -13.03 19.50 9.77
CA LYS A 24 -14.06 18.70 10.46
C LYS A 24 -14.49 17.53 9.58
N VAL A 25 -14.87 16.42 10.22
CA VAL A 25 -15.54 15.30 9.55
C VAL A 25 -16.80 15.80 8.86
N ASP A 26 -16.90 15.53 7.57
CA ASP A 26 -18.10 15.86 6.79
C ASP A 26 -19.23 14.84 7.04
N ARG A 27 -18.89 13.56 6.96
CA ARG A 27 -19.82 12.45 7.16
C ARG A 27 -19.12 11.25 7.80
N VAL A 28 -19.90 10.48 8.56
CA VAL A 28 -19.52 9.19 9.09
C VAL A 28 -20.54 8.16 8.63
N VAL A 29 -20.09 7.01 8.18
CA VAL A 29 -20.98 5.88 7.87
C VAL A 29 -21.47 5.25 9.15
N SER A 30 -22.77 4.97 9.23
CA SER A 30 -23.37 4.37 10.44
C SER A 30 -23.02 2.89 10.64
N GLN A 31 -22.53 2.22 9.60
CA GLN A 31 -22.08 0.83 9.70
C GLN A 31 -20.65 0.76 10.21
N ASP A 32 -20.41 -0.15 11.15
CA ASP A 32 -19.11 -0.51 11.66
C ASP A 32 -18.42 -1.52 10.75
N PHE A 33 -17.08 -1.49 10.79
CA PHE A 33 -16.22 -2.40 10.03
C PHE A 33 -15.20 -3.04 10.98
N THR A 34 -14.71 -4.21 10.57
CA THR A 34 -13.74 -4.95 11.38
C THR A 34 -12.31 -4.71 10.93
N GLN A 35 -12.04 -4.80 9.62
CA GLN A 35 -10.72 -4.54 9.06
C GLN A 35 -10.79 -4.06 7.60
N ILE A 36 -10.92 -2.76 7.40
CA ILE A 36 -10.90 -2.14 6.07
C ILE A 36 -9.50 -2.29 5.47
N ARG A 37 -9.40 -2.83 4.24
CA ARG A 37 -8.14 -3.05 3.51
C ARG A 37 -8.08 -2.39 2.15
N GLY A 38 -9.18 -2.28 1.47
CA GLY A 38 -9.28 -1.61 0.18
C GLY A 38 -10.37 -0.57 0.19
N LEU A 39 -10.09 0.56 -0.44
CA LEU A 39 -11.06 1.62 -0.60
C LEU A 39 -10.85 2.30 -1.96
N ARG A 40 -11.93 2.50 -2.69
CA ARG A 40 -11.95 3.19 -3.97
C ARG A 40 -13.20 4.05 -4.11
N GLU A 41 -13.03 5.35 -4.37
CA GLU A 41 -14.13 6.20 -4.82
C GLU A 41 -14.53 5.83 -6.25
N LEU A 42 -15.82 5.72 -6.49
CA LEU A 42 -16.43 5.48 -7.80
C LEU A 42 -16.72 6.82 -8.49
N PRO A 43 -16.89 6.85 -9.84
CA PRO A 43 -17.15 8.10 -10.55
C PRO A 43 -18.41 8.84 -10.09
N ASP A 44 -19.37 8.15 -9.50
CA ASP A 44 -20.61 8.73 -8.96
C ASP A 44 -20.49 9.19 -7.50
N GLY A 45 -19.30 9.16 -6.92
CA GLY A 45 -18.99 9.58 -5.55
C GLY A 45 -19.30 8.54 -4.47
N ARG A 46 -19.87 7.38 -4.83
CA ARG A 46 -19.95 6.24 -3.90
C ARG A 46 -18.58 5.62 -3.69
N VAL A 47 -18.45 4.83 -2.63
CA VAL A 47 -17.16 4.20 -2.27
C VAL A 47 -17.29 2.69 -2.26
N LEU A 48 -16.42 2.03 -3.00
CA LEU A 48 -16.18 0.59 -2.87
C LEU A 48 -15.20 0.37 -1.72
N LEU A 49 -15.55 -0.56 -0.82
CA LEU A 49 -14.75 -0.90 0.34
C LEU A 49 -14.67 -2.41 0.50
N SER A 50 -13.49 -2.91 0.88
CA SER A 50 -13.30 -4.30 1.30
C SER A 50 -13.01 -4.38 2.79
N ASP A 51 -13.80 -5.19 3.51
CA ASP A 51 -13.54 -5.60 4.89
C ASP A 51 -12.99 -7.03 4.90
N ARG A 52 -11.73 -7.17 5.32
CA ARG A 52 -11.01 -8.44 5.25
C ARG A 52 -11.51 -9.46 6.26
N LEU A 53 -11.85 -9.04 7.48
CA LEU A 53 -12.26 -9.95 8.55
C LEU A 53 -13.73 -10.34 8.44
N ASP A 54 -14.61 -9.40 8.12
CA ASP A 54 -16.01 -9.68 7.81
C ASP A 54 -16.18 -10.30 6.41
N LYS A 55 -15.06 -10.41 5.67
CA LYS A 55 -15.01 -11.03 4.35
C LYS A 55 -16.02 -10.42 3.38
N GLY A 56 -16.20 -9.11 3.48
CA GLY A 56 -17.18 -8.35 2.73
C GLY A 56 -16.58 -7.38 1.71
N VAL A 57 -17.22 -7.28 0.55
CA VAL A 57 -17.05 -6.14 -0.36
C VAL A 57 -18.36 -5.39 -0.38
N VAL A 58 -18.32 -4.09 -0.09
CA VAL A 58 -19.51 -3.26 0.02
C VAL A 58 -19.39 -1.98 -0.81
N VAL A 59 -20.53 -1.44 -1.22
CA VAL A 59 -20.66 -0.07 -1.72
C VAL A 59 -21.28 0.78 -0.62
N VAL A 60 -20.61 1.86 -0.31
CA VAL A 60 -21.02 2.88 0.66
C VAL A 60 -21.51 4.10 -0.10
N ASP A 61 -22.68 4.58 0.24
CA ASP A 61 -23.24 5.84 -0.23
C ASP A 61 -23.36 6.82 0.95
N PHE A 62 -22.50 7.82 0.97
CA PHE A 62 -22.52 8.85 2.02
C PHE A 62 -23.71 9.81 1.94
N GLY A 63 -24.33 9.94 0.76
CA GLY A 63 -25.51 10.79 0.57
C GLY A 63 -26.74 10.23 1.27
N THR A 64 -26.96 8.93 1.13
CA THR A 64 -28.09 8.19 1.72
C THR A 64 -27.74 7.47 3.02
N ASN A 65 -26.45 7.50 3.41
CA ASN A 65 -25.90 6.73 4.54
C ASN A 65 -26.24 5.25 4.46
N SER A 66 -26.12 4.67 3.26
CA SER A 66 -26.45 3.28 3.01
C SER A 66 -25.21 2.46 2.64
N VAL A 67 -25.21 1.19 3.04
CA VAL A 67 -24.17 0.21 2.72
C VAL A 67 -24.80 -1.01 2.07
N ARG A 68 -24.28 -1.41 0.92
CA ARG A 68 -24.80 -2.54 0.16
C ARG A 68 -23.68 -3.53 -0.16
N VAL A 69 -23.88 -4.79 0.19
CA VAL A 69 -22.93 -5.88 -0.10
C VAL A 69 -22.87 -6.16 -1.61
N ILE A 70 -21.68 -6.43 -2.10
CA ILE A 70 -21.40 -6.86 -3.48
C ILE A 70 -20.80 -8.25 -3.46
N GLY A 71 -21.38 -9.16 -4.25
CA GLY A 71 -20.96 -10.56 -4.28
C GLY A 71 -21.29 -11.28 -2.97
N ARG A 72 -20.57 -12.36 -2.71
CA ARG A 72 -20.69 -13.15 -1.48
C ARG A 72 -19.42 -13.94 -1.21
N THR A 73 -19.26 -14.43 0.00
CA THR A 73 -18.15 -15.31 0.38
C THR A 73 -18.28 -16.69 -0.27
N GLY A 74 -17.21 -17.17 -0.89
CA GLY A 74 -17.15 -18.48 -1.53
C GLY A 74 -16.00 -18.63 -2.52
N ARG A 75 -16.03 -19.73 -3.29
CA ARG A 75 -15.01 -20.06 -4.30
C ARG A 75 -15.50 -19.96 -5.75
N GLY A 76 -16.78 -19.68 -5.94
CA GLY A 76 -17.40 -19.56 -7.26
C GLY A 76 -16.90 -18.35 -8.07
N PRO A 77 -17.30 -18.22 -9.35
CA PRO A 77 -16.81 -17.19 -10.26
C PRO A 77 -17.14 -15.77 -9.83
N ALA A 78 -18.29 -15.57 -9.16
CA ALA A 78 -18.76 -14.28 -8.66
C ALA A 78 -18.67 -14.16 -7.13
N GLU A 79 -17.79 -14.93 -6.51
CA GLU A 79 -17.58 -14.99 -5.07
C GLU A 79 -16.15 -14.58 -4.72
N TYR A 80 -15.86 -14.32 -3.46
CA TYR A 80 -14.53 -14.06 -2.92
C TYR A 80 -14.40 -14.69 -1.53
N LYS A 81 -13.18 -14.96 -1.08
CA LYS A 81 -12.96 -15.60 0.23
C LYS A 81 -12.25 -14.65 1.23
N LEU A 82 -11.26 -13.89 0.78
CA LEU A 82 -10.54 -12.93 1.60
C LEU A 82 -10.24 -11.70 0.74
N PRO A 83 -11.22 -10.79 0.59
CA PRO A 83 -11.05 -9.60 -0.23
C PRO A 83 -10.11 -8.61 0.47
N THR A 84 -9.17 -8.03 -0.29
CA THR A 84 -8.21 -7.07 0.24
C THR A 84 -8.16 -5.80 -0.63
N THR A 85 -7.19 -5.65 -1.49
CA THR A 85 -6.96 -4.41 -2.24
C THR A 85 -8.00 -4.19 -3.33
N LEU A 86 -8.45 -2.94 -3.48
CA LEU A 86 -9.29 -2.45 -4.56
C LEU A 86 -8.51 -1.45 -5.40
N THR A 87 -8.32 -1.73 -6.69
CA THR A 87 -7.58 -0.84 -7.59
C THR A 87 -8.44 -0.45 -8.78
N ALA A 88 -8.44 0.84 -9.12
CA ALA A 88 -9.12 1.35 -10.30
C ALA A 88 -8.49 0.76 -11.58
N LEU A 89 -9.35 0.33 -12.49
CA LEU A 89 -8.97 -0.14 -13.82
C LEU A 89 -9.59 0.76 -14.90
N PRO A 90 -9.08 0.71 -16.14
CA PRO A 90 -9.71 1.38 -17.29
C PRO A 90 -11.18 0.98 -17.43
N GLY A 91 -12.03 1.94 -17.86
CA GLY A 91 -13.46 1.71 -18.06
C GLY A 91 -14.24 1.53 -16.75
N ASP A 92 -13.84 2.24 -15.70
CA ASP A 92 -14.47 2.28 -14.37
C ASP A 92 -14.60 0.92 -13.66
N SER A 93 -13.94 -0.11 -14.19
CA SER A 93 -13.84 -1.40 -13.52
C SER A 93 -12.90 -1.34 -12.33
N THR A 94 -13.01 -2.31 -11.42
CA THR A 94 -12.15 -2.44 -10.25
C THR A 94 -11.50 -3.81 -10.21
N LEU A 95 -10.20 -3.83 -9.99
CA LEU A 95 -9.48 -5.04 -9.60
C LEU A 95 -9.67 -5.25 -8.10
N LEU A 96 -10.15 -6.42 -7.73
CA LEU A 96 -10.22 -6.91 -6.35
C LEU A 96 -9.18 -8.02 -6.17
N SER A 97 -8.30 -7.88 -5.19
CA SER A 97 -7.43 -8.97 -4.76
C SER A 97 -8.20 -9.89 -3.81
N ASP A 98 -8.33 -11.18 -4.17
CA ASP A 98 -8.97 -12.23 -3.37
C ASP A 98 -7.89 -13.20 -2.88
N GLU A 99 -7.25 -12.84 -1.76
CA GLU A 99 -6.14 -13.61 -1.19
C GLU A 99 -6.55 -15.02 -0.78
N GLY A 100 -7.78 -15.17 -0.26
CA GLY A 100 -8.28 -16.46 0.21
C GLY A 100 -8.53 -17.49 -0.90
N ASN A 101 -8.72 -17.04 -2.13
CA ASN A 101 -8.83 -17.89 -3.32
C ASN A 101 -7.60 -17.78 -4.22
N SER A 102 -6.57 -17.08 -3.81
CA SER A 102 -5.32 -16.90 -4.56
C SER A 102 -5.58 -16.41 -5.99
N ARG A 103 -6.46 -15.42 -6.16
CA ARG A 103 -6.86 -14.90 -7.48
C ARG A 103 -7.15 -13.40 -7.43
N ILE A 104 -7.34 -12.81 -8.59
CA ILE A 104 -7.90 -11.48 -8.74
C ILE A 104 -9.31 -11.58 -9.32
N ALA A 105 -10.21 -10.71 -8.89
CA ALA A 105 -11.55 -10.58 -9.46
C ALA A 105 -11.74 -9.19 -10.09
N ILE A 106 -12.53 -9.11 -11.14
CA ILE A 106 -12.86 -7.85 -11.82
C ILE A 106 -14.31 -7.51 -11.51
N ILE A 107 -14.50 -6.41 -10.80
CA ILE A 107 -15.80 -5.79 -10.55
C ILE A 107 -16.03 -4.76 -11.65
N GLY A 108 -17.13 -4.90 -12.38
CA GLY A 108 -17.52 -3.97 -13.44
C GLY A 108 -18.14 -2.67 -12.89
N PRO A 109 -18.40 -1.68 -13.78
CA PRO A 109 -19.07 -0.44 -13.39
C PRO A 109 -20.53 -0.67 -12.91
N ASP A 110 -21.13 -1.79 -13.23
CA ASP A 110 -22.44 -2.24 -12.72
C ASP A 110 -22.34 -2.85 -11.29
N LEU A 111 -21.16 -2.82 -10.69
CA LEU A 111 -20.88 -3.32 -9.35
C LEU A 111 -21.11 -4.84 -9.20
N LYS A 112 -20.92 -5.58 -10.28
CA LYS A 112 -20.93 -7.04 -10.26
C LYS A 112 -19.54 -7.61 -10.53
N ILE A 113 -19.26 -8.76 -9.95
CA ILE A 113 -18.05 -9.51 -10.27
C ILE A 113 -18.29 -10.25 -11.59
N HIS A 114 -17.62 -9.77 -12.64
CA HIS A 114 -17.78 -10.33 -14.00
C HIS A 114 -16.89 -11.53 -14.25
N ARG A 115 -15.69 -11.54 -13.69
CA ARG A 115 -14.73 -12.62 -13.89
C ARG A 115 -13.71 -12.67 -12.77
N SER A 116 -13.19 -13.87 -12.53
CA SER A 116 -12.04 -14.13 -11.69
C SER A 116 -10.90 -14.68 -12.53
N LEU A 117 -9.68 -14.27 -12.23
CA LEU A 117 -8.49 -14.60 -13.02
C LEU A 117 -7.44 -15.23 -12.11
N ASN A 118 -7.04 -16.45 -12.47
CA ASN A 118 -5.83 -17.09 -11.94
C ASN A 118 -4.74 -16.92 -12.99
N VAL A 119 -3.88 -15.94 -12.79
CA VAL A 119 -2.84 -15.63 -13.76
C VAL A 119 -1.54 -16.27 -13.33
N MET A 120 -1.06 -17.21 -14.15
CA MET A 120 0.21 -17.90 -13.92
C MET A 120 1.31 -17.26 -14.74
N LEU A 121 2.36 -16.81 -14.08
CA LEU A 121 3.58 -16.35 -14.71
C LEU A 121 4.37 -17.52 -15.31
N PRO A 122 5.18 -17.31 -16.34
CA PRO A 122 6.17 -18.28 -16.74
C PRO A 122 7.07 -18.65 -15.53
N GLY A 123 7.20 -19.96 -15.26
CA GLY A 123 7.86 -20.44 -14.05
C GLY A 123 6.93 -20.91 -12.93
N GLY A 124 5.59 -20.83 -13.14
CA GLY A 124 4.60 -21.46 -12.27
C GLY A 124 4.13 -20.63 -11.09
N SER A 125 4.48 -19.36 -11.02
CA SER A 125 4.03 -18.47 -9.95
C SER A 125 2.77 -17.71 -10.32
N MET A 126 1.88 -17.50 -9.35
CA MET A 126 0.65 -16.76 -9.57
C MET A 126 0.87 -15.25 -9.51
N ALA A 127 0.23 -14.51 -10.44
CA ALA A 127 0.25 -13.04 -10.47
C ALA A 127 -0.70 -12.41 -9.42
N MET A 128 -0.72 -12.94 -8.20
CA MET A 128 -1.61 -12.46 -7.13
C MET A 128 -1.34 -11.02 -6.70
N GLY A 129 -0.11 -10.57 -6.86
CA GLY A 129 0.31 -9.20 -6.53
C GLY A 129 0.16 -8.21 -7.68
N ALA A 130 -0.70 -8.51 -8.69
CA ALA A 130 -0.96 -7.56 -9.76
C ALA A 130 -1.58 -6.28 -9.19
N ARG A 131 -0.91 -5.15 -9.43
CA ARG A 131 -1.37 -3.83 -8.98
C ARG A 131 -2.30 -3.14 -9.97
N SER A 132 -2.25 -3.52 -11.25
CA SER A 132 -3.16 -3.01 -12.27
C SER A 132 -3.20 -3.93 -13.49
N ILE A 133 -4.19 -3.70 -14.34
CA ILE A 133 -4.32 -4.29 -15.69
C ILE A 133 -4.60 -3.14 -16.64
N ASP A 134 -3.82 -3.02 -17.71
CA ASP A 134 -4.01 -1.97 -18.70
C ASP A 134 -5.12 -2.32 -19.73
N THR A 135 -5.40 -1.37 -20.63
CA THR A 135 -6.42 -1.52 -21.69
C THR A 135 -6.14 -2.67 -22.66
N GLN A 136 -4.89 -3.16 -22.73
CA GLN A 136 -4.49 -4.32 -23.54
C GLN A 136 -4.60 -5.64 -22.76
N GLY A 137 -5.00 -5.59 -21.48
CA GLY A 137 -5.12 -6.75 -20.61
C GLY A 137 -3.78 -7.26 -20.07
N ARG A 138 -2.74 -6.41 -20.05
CA ARG A 138 -1.43 -6.76 -19.50
C ARG A 138 -1.37 -6.41 -18.01
N PHE A 139 -0.78 -7.28 -17.24
CA PHE A 139 -0.69 -7.17 -15.77
C PHE A 139 0.59 -6.45 -15.38
N TYR A 140 0.48 -5.55 -14.40
CA TYR A 140 1.62 -4.89 -13.76
C TYR A 140 1.81 -5.47 -12.36
N LEU A 141 2.98 -6.04 -12.11
CA LEU A 141 3.26 -6.72 -10.86
C LEU A 141 4.75 -6.65 -10.49
N GLN A 142 5.00 -6.93 -9.24
CA GLN A 142 6.33 -7.08 -8.67
C GLN A 142 6.64 -8.58 -8.57
N ILE A 143 7.79 -9.01 -9.08
CA ILE A 143 8.25 -10.38 -8.89
C ILE A 143 9.10 -10.44 -7.62
N PRO A 144 8.74 -11.24 -6.61
CA PRO A 144 9.55 -11.41 -5.41
C PRO A 144 10.98 -11.86 -5.73
N ALA A 145 11.95 -11.39 -4.96
CA ALA A 145 13.36 -11.66 -5.20
C ALA A 145 13.71 -13.18 -5.26
N TRP A 146 13.06 -13.98 -4.39
CA TRP A 146 13.26 -15.43 -4.36
C TRP A 146 12.77 -16.15 -5.63
N MET A 147 11.87 -15.52 -6.39
CA MET A 147 11.40 -16.03 -7.68
C MET A 147 12.26 -15.57 -8.83
N SER A 148 12.91 -14.41 -8.72
CA SER A 148 13.77 -13.87 -9.77
C SER A 148 15.18 -14.49 -9.74
N ASN A 149 15.62 -14.98 -8.61
CA ASN A 149 16.90 -15.71 -8.45
C ASN A 149 16.84 -16.73 -7.31
N PRO A 150 16.35 -17.96 -7.56
CA PRO A 150 16.23 -18.99 -6.54
C PRO A 150 17.55 -19.43 -5.91
N GLN A 151 18.68 -19.25 -6.61
CA GLN A 151 20.00 -19.66 -6.15
C GLN A 151 20.72 -18.60 -5.31
N SER A 152 20.22 -17.39 -5.30
CA SER A 152 20.79 -16.28 -4.56
C SER A 152 19.70 -15.43 -3.95
N PRO A 153 19.07 -15.88 -2.86
CA PRO A 153 18.00 -15.14 -2.18
C PRO A 153 18.45 -13.74 -1.72
N ASN A 154 19.74 -13.53 -1.59
CA ASN A 154 20.36 -12.24 -1.21
C ASN A 154 21.00 -11.51 -2.41
N ALA A 155 20.96 -12.07 -3.61
CA ALA A 155 21.59 -11.45 -4.75
C ALA A 155 20.73 -10.29 -5.26
N ASN A 156 21.12 -9.17 -4.84
CA ASN A 156 20.59 -7.86 -5.20
C ASN A 156 19.31 -7.51 -4.43
N ASP A 157 19.43 -6.58 -3.55
CA ASP A 157 18.38 -5.81 -2.90
C ASP A 157 17.40 -5.15 -3.88
N THR A 158 17.26 -5.67 -5.10
CA THR A 158 16.44 -5.12 -6.16
C THR A 158 15.38 -6.11 -6.64
N ILE A 159 14.17 -5.62 -6.75
CA ILE A 159 12.98 -6.38 -7.16
C ILE A 159 12.51 -5.86 -8.52
N PRO A 160 12.33 -6.73 -9.53
CA PRO A 160 11.82 -6.30 -10.82
C PRO A 160 10.32 -5.99 -10.76
N ILE A 161 9.94 -4.86 -11.32
CA ILE A 161 8.57 -4.56 -11.73
C ILE A 161 8.42 -4.99 -13.16
N VAL A 162 7.45 -5.81 -13.41
CA VAL A 162 7.21 -6.40 -14.72
C VAL A 162 5.82 -6.08 -15.23
N ARG A 163 5.73 -6.06 -16.55
CA ARG A 163 4.49 -6.10 -17.29
C ARG A 163 4.35 -7.47 -17.94
N PHE A 164 3.29 -8.17 -17.60
CA PHE A 164 3.01 -9.52 -18.10
C PHE A 164 1.85 -9.52 -19.08
N ASP A 165 2.11 -9.94 -20.31
CA ASP A 165 1.08 -10.24 -21.31
C ASP A 165 0.73 -11.73 -21.23
N ALA A 166 -0.45 -12.04 -20.68
CA ALA A 166 -0.89 -13.41 -20.49
C ALA A 166 -1.21 -14.13 -21.82
N LYS A 167 -1.62 -13.39 -22.87
CA LYS A 167 -1.93 -13.93 -24.20
C LYS A 167 -0.65 -14.31 -24.95
N ALA A 168 0.31 -13.40 -24.96
CA ALA A 168 1.62 -13.63 -25.59
C ALA A 168 2.57 -14.44 -24.69
N ARG A 169 2.22 -14.70 -23.43
CA ARG A 169 3.07 -15.31 -22.38
C ARG A 169 4.42 -14.59 -22.23
N LYS A 170 4.40 -13.28 -22.39
CA LYS A 170 5.59 -12.43 -22.40
C LYS A 170 5.69 -11.63 -21.12
N VAL A 171 6.87 -11.63 -20.50
CA VAL A 171 7.20 -10.80 -19.35
C VAL A 171 8.23 -9.76 -19.76
N ASP A 172 7.87 -8.48 -19.63
CA ASP A 172 8.77 -7.36 -19.85
C ASP A 172 9.17 -6.76 -18.51
N THR A 173 10.45 -6.73 -18.17
CA THR A 173 10.96 -6.00 -17.01
C THR A 173 10.97 -4.50 -17.33
N LEU A 174 10.19 -3.73 -16.59
CA LEU A 174 10.05 -2.29 -16.80
C LEU A 174 11.10 -1.50 -16.02
N LEU A 175 11.31 -1.86 -14.77
CA LEU A 175 12.29 -1.22 -13.89
C LEU A 175 12.63 -2.13 -12.69
N ARG A 176 13.60 -1.70 -11.87
CA ARG A 176 13.95 -2.39 -10.63
C ARG A 176 13.83 -1.45 -9.44
N LEU A 177 13.33 -1.99 -8.35
CA LEU A 177 13.17 -1.32 -7.06
C LEU A 177 14.21 -1.83 -6.07
N LYS A 178 14.59 -1.01 -5.10
CA LYS A 178 15.22 -1.50 -3.88
C LYS A 178 14.16 -2.30 -3.11
N GLY A 179 14.42 -3.55 -2.89
CA GLY A 179 13.52 -4.46 -2.20
C GLY A 179 13.72 -4.50 -0.70
N MET A 180 13.00 -5.42 -0.06
CA MET A 180 13.15 -5.75 1.34
C MET A 180 14.53 -6.36 1.61
N SER A 181 15.18 -5.91 2.67
CA SER A 181 16.47 -6.46 3.10
C SER A 181 16.28 -7.80 3.81
N TRP A 182 16.46 -8.89 3.08
CA TRP A 182 16.33 -10.24 3.62
C TRP A 182 17.57 -10.62 4.45
N LEU A 183 17.33 -11.33 5.54
CA LEU A 183 18.40 -11.92 6.33
C LEU A 183 18.91 -13.22 5.69
N PRO A 184 20.19 -13.56 5.85
CA PRO A 184 20.71 -14.86 5.43
C PRO A 184 19.89 -16.01 6.03
N PRO A 185 19.80 -17.17 5.34
CA PRO A 185 19.19 -18.37 5.91
C PRO A 185 19.84 -18.72 7.25
N GLY A 186 19.03 -18.79 8.31
CA GLY A 186 19.47 -19.07 9.67
C GLY A 186 18.38 -19.84 10.42
N PRO A 187 18.58 -20.11 11.75
CA PRO A 187 17.52 -20.70 12.57
C PRO A 187 16.24 -19.91 12.40
N ARG A 188 15.14 -20.57 12.03
CA ARG A 188 13.86 -19.95 11.61
C ARG A 188 13.07 -19.35 12.78
N TYR A 189 13.67 -18.41 13.51
CA TYR A 189 13.01 -17.70 14.60
C TYR A 189 13.07 -16.19 14.30
N GLY A 190 12.06 -15.68 13.56
CA GLY A 190 11.95 -14.27 13.27
C GLY A 190 11.29 -13.97 11.93
N PHE A 191 11.25 -12.70 11.56
CA PHE A 191 10.62 -12.24 10.32
C PHE A 191 11.38 -12.67 9.05
N GLY A 192 12.66 -13.01 9.15
CA GLY A 192 13.49 -13.32 7.99
C GLY A 192 13.97 -12.10 7.19
N TRP A 193 13.59 -10.89 7.62
CA TRP A 193 14.00 -9.60 7.03
C TRP A 193 14.34 -8.57 8.10
N VAL A 194 15.02 -7.52 7.70
CA VAL A 194 15.32 -6.37 8.57
C VAL A 194 14.11 -5.45 8.62
N VAL A 195 13.48 -5.34 9.78
CA VAL A 195 12.34 -4.46 10.00
C VAL A 195 12.79 -3.00 9.88
N PHE A 196 11.98 -2.14 9.26
CA PHE A 196 12.28 -0.75 8.94
C PHE A 196 13.50 -0.54 8.02
N ALA A 197 13.99 -1.58 7.33
CA ALA A 197 14.97 -1.35 6.28
C ALA A 197 14.36 -0.50 5.16
N PRO A 198 15.10 0.50 4.62
CA PRO A 198 14.60 1.31 3.52
C PRO A 198 14.33 0.46 2.28
N GLN A 199 13.12 0.52 1.76
CA GLN A 199 12.69 -0.13 0.50
C GLN A 199 11.89 0.84 -0.34
N ASP A 200 11.95 0.69 -1.66
CA ASP A 200 11.15 1.50 -2.58
C ASP A 200 9.72 1.00 -2.62
N VAL A 201 8.76 1.93 -2.77
CA VAL A 201 7.35 1.59 -2.98
C VAL A 201 6.88 2.14 -4.32
N TRP A 202 5.88 1.50 -4.91
CA TRP A 202 5.42 1.84 -6.25
C TRP A 202 3.93 1.66 -6.43
N THR A 203 3.39 2.34 -7.41
CA THR A 203 2.04 2.13 -7.93
C THR A 203 2.00 2.35 -9.44
N VAL A 204 0.89 2.00 -10.07
CA VAL A 204 0.67 2.23 -11.49
C VAL A 204 -0.70 2.87 -11.71
N THR A 205 -0.74 3.90 -12.54
CA THR A 205 -1.94 4.62 -12.93
C THR A 205 -2.73 3.86 -13.99
N ALA A 206 -4.00 4.20 -14.18
CA ALA A 206 -4.85 3.57 -15.19
C ALA A 206 -4.34 3.78 -16.63
N ASP A 207 -3.58 4.84 -16.88
CA ASP A 207 -2.91 5.14 -18.17
C ASP A 207 -1.55 4.43 -18.33
N GLY A 208 -1.13 3.64 -17.35
CA GLY A 208 0.09 2.83 -17.38
C GLY A 208 1.36 3.56 -16.98
N ARG A 209 1.27 4.78 -16.41
CA ARG A 209 2.41 5.45 -15.76
C ARG A 209 2.74 4.73 -14.46
N ILE A 210 4.02 4.59 -14.15
CA ILE A 210 4.45 3.98 -12.88
C ILE A 210 5.07 5.06 -12.02
N ALA A 211 4.55 5.22 -10.80
CA ALA A 211 5.17 6.05 -9.76
C ALA A 211 6.02 5.17 -8.86
N VAL A 212 7.23 5.62 -8.58
CA VAL A 212 8.14 5.01 -7.62
C VAL A 212 8.56 6.03 -6.59
N VAL A 213 8.39 5.71 -5.33
CA VAL A 213 8.96 6.48 -4.22
C VAL A 213 10.28 5.83 -3.82
N ARG A 214 11.37 6.55 -4.05
CA ARG A 214 12.73 6.06 -3.77
C ARG A 214 13.09 6.26 -2.30
N SER A 215 13.53 5.20 -1.66
CA SER A 215 13.86 5.20 -0.23
C SER A 215 15.27 5.75 0.09
N GLY A 216 16.14 5.88 -0.90
CA GLY A 216 17.52 6.31 -0.70
C GLY A 216 17.63 7.77 -0.27
N ASP A 217 17.00 8.66 -1.02
CA ASP A 217 17.01 10.12 -0.82
C ASP A 217 15.60 10.72 -0.77
N TYR A 218 14.59 9.89 -0.65
CA TYR A 218 13.18 10.22 -0.56
C TYR A 218 12.72 11.20 -1.63
N HIS A 219 12.52 10.68 -2.83
CA HIS A 219 11.91 11.41 -3.94
C HIS A 219 10.96 10.52 -4.73
N VAL A 220 10.15 11.10 -5.61
CA VAL A 220 9.23 10.40 -6.51
C VAL A 220 9.79 10.42 -7.92
N GLU A 221 9.77 9.26 -8.56
CA GLU A 221 10.04 9.10 -10.00
C GLU A 221 8.77 8.63 -10.70
N TRP A 222 8.48 9.24 -11.85
CA TRP A 222 7.42 8.81 -12.74
C TRP A 222 8.02 8.22 -14.01
N TYR A 223 7.66 6.98 -14.31
CA TYR A 223 8.03 6.26 -15.53
C TYR A 223 6.84 6.27 -16.47
N GLU A 224 6.95 6.95 -17.58
CA GLU A 224 5.89 7.07 -18.58
C GLU A 224 5.93 5.88 -19.54
N PRO A 225 4.78 5.50 -20.16
CA PRO A 225 4.74 4.44 -21.17
C PRO A 225 5.66 4.69 -22.38
N SER A 226 5.99 5.95 -22.65
CA SER A 226 6.97 6.38 -23.66
C SER A 226 8.42 6.01 -23.34
N GLY A 227 8.71 5.61 -22.09
CA GLY A 227 10.06 5.39 -21.59
C GLY A 227 10.70 6.65 -20.98
N ARG A 228 10.03 7.80 -20.99
CA ARG A 228 10.49 9.01 -20.32
C ARG A 228 10.39 8.83 -18.80
N VAL A 229 11.41 9.30 -18.08
CA VAL A 229 11.42 9.33 -16.61
C VAL A 229 11.39 10.78 -16.14
N VAL A 230 10.45 11.11 -15.28
CA VAL A 230 10.34 12.40 -14.61
C VAL A 230 10.73 12.21 -13.15
N ARG A 231 11.74 12.92 -12.68
CA ARG A 231 12.27 12.79 -11.33
C ARG A 231 11.99 14.05 -10.52
N GLY A 232 11.32 13.87 -9.37
CA GLY A 232 11.13 14.92 -8.39
C GLY A 232 12.39 15.23 -7.59
N ALA A 233 12.42 16.37 -6.94
CA ALA A 233 13.52 16.73 -6.03
C ALA A 233 13.44 15.90 -4.74
N PRO A 234 14.59 15.55 -4.11
CA PRO A 234 14.62 14.91 -2.81
C PRO A 234 13.93 15.74 -1.73
N VAL A 235 13.18 15.05 -0.87
CA VAL A 235 12.47 15.66 0.26
C VAL A 235 13.24 15.37 1.55
N ARG A 236 13.55 16.40 2.30
CA ARG A 236 14.20 16.25 3.60
C ARG A 236 13.26 15.57 4.59
N PHE A 237 13.79 14.65 5.37
CA PHE A 237 13.08 13.97 6.43
C PHE A 237 13.96 13.78 7.66
N GLU A 238 13.32 13.70 8.81
CA GLU A 238 13.98 13.40 10.06
C GLU A 238 14.28 11.90 10.15
N ARG A 239 15.49 11.56 10.57
CA ARG A 239 15.85 10.18 10.89
C ARG A 239 15.39 9.86 12.32
N ILE A 240 14.49 8.91 12.47
CA ILE A 240 13.89 8.53 13.74
C ILE A 240 14.57 7.27 14.25
N PRO A 241 15.19 7.28 15.45
CA PRO A 241 15.81 6.09 16.04
C PRO A 241 14.76 5.00 16.33
N VAL A 242 15.11 3.74 16.05
CA VAL A 242 14.25 2.59 16.36
C VAL A 242 14.57 2.12 17.80
N THR A 243 13.82 2.63 18.77
CA THR A 243 13.95 2.25 20.18
C THR A 243 13.30 0.88 20.45
N MET A 244 13.47 0.34 21.65
CA MET A 244 12.77 -0.89 22.07
C MET A 244 11.26 -0.71 22.08
N GLU A 245 10.77 0.47 22.45
CA GLU A 245 9.34 0.79 22.43
C GLU A 245 8.78 0.75 21.00
N GLU A 246 9.52 1.29 20.02
CA GLU A 246 9.17 1.22 18.60
C GLU A 246 9.13 -0.24 18.09
N ARG A 247 10.07 -1.08 18.54
CA ARG A 247 10.08 -2.52 18.20
C ARG A 247 8.88 -3.26 18.78
N LEU A 248 8.55 -2.98 20.03
CA LEU A 248 7.38 -3.57 20.70
C LEU A 248 6.07 -3.14 20.01
N ALA A 249 5.95 -1.85 19.68
CA ALA A 249 4.78 -1.33 18.98
C ALA A 249 4.62 -2.00 17.59
N TYR A 250 5.70 -2.10 16.82
CA TYR A 250 5.68 -2.80 15.53
C TYR A 250 5.23 -4.26 15.65
N VAL A 251 5.76 -4.99 16.64
CA VAL A 251 5.40 -6.41 16.82
C VAL A 251 3.93 -6.57 17.21
N ARG A 252 3.39 -5.70 18.07
CA ARG A 252 1.94 -5.73 18.40
C ARG A 252 1.11 -5.50 17.14
N GLU A 253 1.40 -4.43 16.39
CA GLU A 253 0.70 -4.12 15.15
C GLU A 253 0.82 -5.25 14.12
N PHE A 254 2.00 -5.84 13.97
CA PHE A 254 2.22 -7.00 13.10
C PHE A 254 1.33 -8.19 13.49
N LEU A 255 1.26 -8.53 14.79
CA LEU A 255 0.44 -9.62 15.28
C LEU A 255 -1.07 -9.33 15.12
N ASP A 256 -1.49 -8.07 15.30
CA ASP A 256 -2.88 -7.67 15.14
C ASP A 256 -3.35 -7.73 13.67
N ASN A 257 -2.45 -7.41 12.75
CA ASN A 257 -2.73 -7.42 11.32
C ASN A 257 -2.46 -8.77 10.63
N SER A 258 -1.79 -9.70 11.30
CA SER A 258 -1.41 -11.00 10.72
C SER A 258 -2.53 -12.02 10.81
N MET A 259 -2.50 -12.94 9.86
CA MET A 259 -3.43 -14.09 9.78
C MET A 259 -2.64 -15.39 9.86
N ILE A 260 -3.21 -16.39 10.46
CA ILE A 260 -2.68 -17.76 10.48
C ILE A 260 -3.57 -18.70 9.69
N SER A 261 -2.97 -19.70 9.06
CA SER A 261 -3.72 -20.78 8.44
C SER A 261 -4.42 -21.59 9.54
N GLY A 262 -5.75 -21.65 9.46
CA GLY A 262 -6.57 -22.43 10.40
C GLY A 262 -6.40 -23.93 10.21
N ARG A 263 -6.64 -24.71 11.29
CA ARG A 263 -6.72 -26.18 11.23
C ARG A 263 -8.07 -26.72 10.70
N GLY A 264 -8.89 -25.84 10.11
CA GLY A 264 -10.20 -26.17 9.57
C GLY A 264 -10.18 -26.48 8.07
N GLU A 265 -11.13 -25.92 7.34
CA GLU A 265 -11.20 -26.03 5.89
C GLU A 265 -9.91 -25.61 5.22
N GLU A 266 -9.46 -26.35 4.22
CA GLU A 266 -8.25 -26.08 3.46
C GLU A 266 -8.22 -24.63 2.96
N GLY A 267 -7.15 -23.90 3.32
CA GLY A 267 -6.99 -22.48 3.00
C GLY A 267 -7.83 -21.53 3.87
N SER A 268 -8.31 -21.94 5.05
CA SER A 268 -8.91 -21.00 6.00
C SER A 268 -7.82 -20.14 6.64
N MET A 269 -8.05 -18.83 6.67
CA MET A 269 -7.18 -17.85 7.34
C MET A 269 -7.96 -17.22 8.48
N SER A 270 -7.34 -17.11 9.64
CA SER A 270 -7.93 -16.51 10.84
C SER A 270 -6.97 -15.52 11.49
N PRO A 271 -7.46 -14.48 12.17
CA PRO A 271 -6.61 -13.64 12.98
C PRO A 271 -5.80 -14.43 13.98
N ILE A 272 -4.63 -13.95 14.34
CA ILE A 272 -3.81 -14.57 15.40
C ILE A 272 -4.61 -14.52 16.71
N PRO A 273 -4.80 -15.66 17.41
CA PRO A 273 -5.51 -15.71 18.68
C PRO A 273 -4.88 -14.83 19.76
N ALA A 274 -5.69 -14.29 20.66
CA ALA A 274 -5.23 -13.35 21.72
C ALA A 274 -4.15 -13.98 22.61
N GLU A 275 -4.25 -15.27 22.94
CA GLU A 275 -3.25 -16.02 23.71
C GLU A 275 -1.87 -16.10 23.02
N MET A 276 -1.80 -15.85 21.73
CA MET A 276 -0.56 -15.79 20.95
C MET A 276 -0.02 -14.37 20.81
N LYS A 277 -0.67 -13.38 21.42
CA LYS A 277 -0.30 -11.95 21.41
C LYS A 277 0.13 -11.44 22.79
N ASP A 278 0.45 -12.33 23.73
CA ASP A 278 0.87 -11.95 25.08
C ASP A 278 2.17 -11.12 25.07
N GLU A 279 2.35 -10.31 26.13
CA GLU A 279 3.50 -9.39 26.24
C GLU A 279 4.86 -10.10 26.28
N LYS A 280 4.93 -11.35 26.75
CA LYS A 280 6.15 -12.14 26.74
C LYS A 280 6.57 -12.45 25.31
N ARG A 281 5.61 -12.91 24.49
CA ARG A 281 5.86 -13.22 23.07
C ARG A 281 6.20 -11.95 22.29
N VAL A 282 5.47 -10.86 22.51
CA VAL A 282 5.77 -9.56 21.89
C VAL A 282 7.22 -9.15 22.19
N ARG A 283 7.65 -9.22 23.44
CA ARG A 283 9.02 -8.87 23.85
C ARG A 283 10.07 -9.81 23.28
N GLU A 284 9.80 -11.11 23.26
CA GLU A 284 10.68 -12.09 22.62
C GLU A 284 10.86 -11.79 21.12
N MET A 285 9.79 -11.52 20.42
CA MET A 285 9.83 -11.17 18.99
C MET A 285 10.57 -9.85 18.75
N ALA A 286 10.31 -8.81 19.54
CA ALA A 286 10.98 -7.52 19.45
C ALA A 286 12.51 -7.62 19.70
N THR A 287 12.93 -8.57 20.53
CA THR A 287 14.34 -8.80 20.85
C THR A 287 15.05 -9.67 19.81
N ARG A 288 14.37 -10.71 19.30
CA ARG A 288 14.97 -11.69 18.38
C ARG A 288 15.00 -11.23 16.92
N ASN A 289 14.07 -10.36 16.52
CA ASN A 289 14.06 -9.85 15.17
C ASN A 289 15.11 -8.77 14.93
N THR A 290 15.60 -8.67 13.72
CA THR A 290 16.53 -7.64 13.30
C THR A 290 15.77 -6.40 12.86
N PHE A 291 16.13 -5.26 13.43
CA PHE A 291 15.58 -3.95 13.11
C PHE A 291 16.68 -3.03 12.59
N ALA A 292 16.35 -2.14 11.67
CA ALA A 292 17.22 -1.04 11.31
C ALA A 292 17.44 -0.11 12.52
N GLU A 293 18.57 0.58 12.57
CA GLU A 293 18.84 1.56 13.63
C GLU A 293 17.92 2.78 13.58
N MET A 294 17.52 3.16 12.36
CA MET A 294 16.70 4.32 12.08
C MET A 294 15.51 3.93 11.19
N LYS A 295 14.35 4.54 11.42
CA LYS A 295 13.22 4.43 10.49
C LYS A 295 13.56 5.10 9.15
N PRO A 296 13.14 4.54 8.01
CA PRO A 296 13.20 5.22 6.71
C PRO A 296 12.20 6.39 6.66
N ALA A 297 12.19 7.17 5.58
CA ALA A 297 11.24 8.25 5.40
C ALA A 297 9.78 7.77 5.39
N PHE A 298 9.55 6.57 4.91
CA PHE A 298 8.25 5.89 4.79
C PHE A 298 8.46 4.38 4.88
N THR A 299 7.39 3.62 5.15
CA THR A 299 7.40 2.16 5.24
C THR A 299 6.66 1.52 4.06
N ASP A 300 6.68 0.19 3.97
CA ASP A 300 5.89 -0.54 2.96
C ASP A 300 4.38 -0.33 3.19
N GLY A 301 3.62 -0.28 2.10
CA GLY A 301 2.18 -0.01 2.14
C GLY A 301 1.78 1.46 2.24
N ALA A 302 2.74 2.38 2.39
CA ALA A 302 2.53 3.80 2.65
C ALA A 302 2.10 4.63 1.42
N LEU A 303 1.41 4.05 0.42
CA LEU A 303 1.20 4.72 -0.87
C LEU A 303 -0.26 4.68 -1.31
N ILE A 304 -0.85 5.86 -1.50
CA ILE A 304 -2.18 6.02 -2.11
C ILE A 304 -2.08 6.96 -3.30
N GLN A 305 -2.73 6.59 -4.39
CA GLN A 305 -2.84 7.43 -5.58
C GLN A 305 -4.17 8.17 -5.57
N GLY A 306 -4.13 9.49 -5.76
CA GLY A 306 -5.30 10.31 -6.00
C GLY A 306 -5.76 10.26 -7.46
N PRO A 307 -7.05 10.46 -7.74
CA PRO A 307 -7.61 10.44 -9.11
C PRO A 307 -7.12 11.61 -9.98
N ASP A 308 -6.63 12.67 -9.36
CA ASP A 308 -6.01 13.84 -10.01
C ASP A 308 -4.52 13.64 -10.36
N GLY A 309 -4.01 12.42 -10.24
CA GLY A 309 -2.61 12.08 -10.48
C GLY A 309 -1.68 12.46 -9.32
N THR A 310 -2.20 12.88 -8.18
CA THR A 310 -1.40 13.08 -6.96
C THR A 310 -1.01 11.74 -6.35
N LEU A 311 0.15 11.73 -5.69
CA LEU A 311 0.67 10.60 -4.96
C LEU A 311 0.79 10.97 -3.49
N TRP A 312 0.16 10.19 -2.62
CA TRP A 312 0.15 10.39 -1.19
C TRP A 312 1.05 9.34 -0.54
N VAL A 313 2.02 9.79 0.26
CA VAL A 313 3.02 8.93 0.90
C VAL A 313 2.96 9.12 2.40
N GLU A 314 2.64 8.03 3.12
CA GLU A 314 2.63 8.05 4.59
C GLU A 314 4.07 8.09 5.12
N ARG A 315 4.32 9.06 5.98
CA ARG A 315 5.63 9.26 6.59
C ARG A 315 5.82 8.35 7.79
N SER A 316 7.04 7.88 7.95
CA SER A 316 7.45 7.37 9.25
C SER A 316 7.41 8.50 10.29
N ILE A 317 6.80 8.22 11.42
CA ILE A 317 6.62 9.14 12.55
C ILE A 317 7.17 8.48 13.83
N ARG A 318 7.37 9.26 14.87
CA ARG A 318 7.69 8.75 16.21
C ARG A 318 6.46 8.08 16.81
N LEU A 319 6.68 7.09 17.66
CA LEU A 319 5.59 6.48 18.42
C LEU A 319 4.82 7.55 19.21
N GLY A 320 3.49 7.52 19.07
CA GLY A 320 2.59 8.48 19.73
C GLY A 320 2.33 9.77 18.94
N GLU A 321 3.06 10.03 17.85
CA GLU A 321 2.71 11.12 16.93
C GLU A 321 1.50 10.75 16.05
N THR A 322 0.84 11.76 15.52
CA THR A 322 -0.31 11.60 14.62
C THR A 322 0.14 11.35 13.18
N PRO A 323 -0.59 10.52 12.41
CA PRO A 323 -0.20 10.15 11.04
C PRO A 323 0.03 11.37 10.13
N LEU A 324 1.06 11.30 9.32
CA LEU A 324 1.52 12.39 8.47
C LEU A 324 1.70 11.87 7.03
N TRP A 325 1.14 12.60 6.07
CA TRP A 325 1.19 12.25 4.66
C TRP A 325 1.82 13.37 3.85
N ASP A 326 2.84 13.05 3.05
CA ASP A 326 3.38 13.93 2.02
C ASP A 326 2.60 13.73 0.72
N VAL A 327 2.28 14.83 0.04
CA VAL A 327 1.54 14.82 -1.24
C VAL A 327 2.46 15.29 -2.35
N PHE A 328 2.56 14.50 -3.40
CA PHE A 328 3.34 14.79 -4.60
C PHE A 328 2.40 14.95 -5.80
N ASP A 329 2.73 15.86 -6.70
CA ASP A 329 2.04 15.99 -7.98
C ASP A 329 2.56 15.00 -9.04
N GLY A 330 1.94 15.02 -10.23
CA GLY A 330 2.33 14.18 -11.35
C GLY A 330 3.71 14.45 -11.96
N SER A 331 4.44 15.45 -11.45
CA SER A 331 5.86 15.71 -11.78
C SER A 331 6.82 15.20 -10.70
N GLY A 332 6.29 14.65 -9.60
CA GLY A 332 7.08 14.24 -8.44
C GLY A 332 7.47 15.39 -7.51
N LYS A 333 6.88 16.60 -7.69
CA LYS A 333 7.10 17.73 -6.81
C LYS A 333 6.27 17.54 -5.53
N HIS A 334 6.91 17.72 -4.37
CA HIS A 334 6.25 17.76 -3.08
C HIS A 334 5.42 19.04 -2.96
N VAL A 335 4.09 18.94 -2.90
CA VAL A 335 3.15 20.07 -2.99
C VAL A 335 2.41 20.36 -1.70
N ALA A 336 2.20 19.36 -0.85
CA ALA A 336 1.50 19.52 0.42
C ALA A 336 1.94 18.46 1.43
N ARG A 337 1.63 18.71 2.69
CA ARG A 337 1.74 17.77 3.78
C ARG A 337 0.44 17.78 4.57
N VAL A 338 -0.11 16.60 4.85
CA VAL A 338 -1.41 16.46 5.53
C VAL A 338 -1.25 15.64 6.80
N ARG A 339 -1.67 16.23 7.92
CA ARG A 339 -1.67 15.56 9.23
C ARG A 339 -3.08 15.09 9.55
N LEU A 340 -3.20 13.81 9.87
CA LEU A 340 -4.46 13.20 10.32
C LEU A 340 -4.60 13.34 11.85
N PRO A 341 -5.83 13.32 12.38
CA PRO A 341 -6.04 13.18 13.82
C PRO A 341 -5.49 11.85 14.36
N ALA A 342 -5.32 11.75 15.67
CA ALA A 342 -4.90 10.50 16.31
C ALA A 342 -5.88 9.36 16.05
N LYS A 343 -5.38 8.13 15.99
CA LYS A 343 -6.15 6.91 15.72
C LYS A 343 -6.92 6.96 14.39
N ARG A 344 -6.38 7.66 13.38
CA ARG A 344 -6.93 7.75 12.02
C ARG A 344 -5.90 7.29 11.01
N GLN A 345 -6.36 6.56 10.02
CA GLN A 345 -5.57 6.12 8.87
C GLN A 345 -6.23 6.61 7.59
N LEU A 346 -5.45 7.11 6.64
CA LEU A 346 -5.98 7.43 5.32
C LEU A 346 -6.30 6.12 4.59
N GLY A 347 -7.57 5.91 4.28
CA GLY A 347 -8.03 4.72 3.54
C GLY A 347 -8.11 4.96 2.04
N GLY A 348 -8.32 6.20 1.61
CA GLY A 348 -8.43 6.53 0.19
C GLY A 348 -8.49 8.03 -0.09
N VAL A 349 -8.17 8.37 -1.33
CA VAL A 349 -8.19 9.74 -1.85
C VAL A 349 -9.16 9.77 -3.04
N GLY A 350 -10.22 10.56 -2.92
CA GLY A 350 -11.20 10.79 -3.96
C GLY A 350 -10.99 12.12 -4.69
N ALA A 351 -11.88 12.43 -5.63
CA ALA A 351 -11.81 13.66 -6.42
C ALA A 351 -12.00 14.91 -5.54
N HIS A 352 -12.94 14.85 -4.60
CA HIS A 352 -13.28 15.96 -3.71
C HIS A 352 -13.21 15.63 -2.23
N HIS A 353 -12.90 14.37 -1.89
CA HIS A 353 -12.94 13.90 -0.53
C HIS A 353 -11.72 13.05 -0.17
N LEU A 354 -11.41 13.04 1.11
CA LEU A 354 -10.52 12.07 1.73
C LEU A 354 -11.38 11.10 2.56
N TYR A 355 -11.04 9.83 2.48
CA TYR A 355 -11.69 8.76 3.22
C TYR A 355 -10.75 8.26 4.29
N VAL A 356 -11.16 8.36 5.52
CA VAL A 356 -10.33 8.11 6.70
C VAL A 356 -10.96 7.01 7.53
N ILE A 357 -10.14 6.08 7.97
CA ILE A 357 -10.53 4.97 8.84
C ILE A 357 -10.21 5.40 10.25
N ALA A 358 -11.23 5.57 11.08
CA ALA A 358 -11.09 5.81 12.50
C ALA A 358 -11.21 4.48 13.24
N THR A 359 -10.29 4.20 14.15
CA THR A 359 -10.35 3.00 14.99
C THR A 359 -10.62 3.44 16.43
N ASP A 360 -11.69 2.90 17.04
CA ASP A 360 -12.06 3.20 18.42
C ASP A 360 -11.25 2.37 19.43
N GLU A 361 -11.64 2.43 20.72
CA GLU A 361 -10.93 1.74 21.81
C GLU A 361 -11.13 0.23 21.80
N ASP A 362 -12.24 -0.22 21.22
CA ASP A 362 -12.58 -1.64 21.08
C ASP A 362 -12.02 -2.25 19.77
N GLY A 363 -11.30 -1.44 18.97
CA GLY A 363 -10.72 -1.86 17.70
C GLY A 363 -11.69 -1.86 16.53
N VAL A 364 -12.92 -1.35 16.71
CA VAL A 364 -13.92 -1.23 15.66
C VAL A 364 -13.55 -0.08 14.72
N GLN A 365 -13.71 -0.29 13.42
CA GLN A 365 -13.38 0.70 12.41
C GLN A 365 -14.62 1.40 11.88
N HIS A 366 -14.53 2.73 11.78
CA HIS A 366 -15.55 3.61 11.24
C HIS A 366 -15.00 4.34 10.01
N LEU A 367 -15.80 4.44 8.97
CA LEU A 367 -15.41 5.17 7.76
C LEU A 367 -15.89 6.61 7.85
N GLU A 368 -14.93 7.52 7.89
CA GLU A 368 -15.13 8.97 7.92
C GLU A 368 -14.83 9.59 6.55
N ARG A 369 -15.59 10.59 6.14
CA ARG A 369 -15.35 11.40 4.95
C ARG A 369 -15.00 12.83 5.34
N TYR A 370 -13.99 13.38 4.69
CA TYR A 370 -13.54 14.77 4.84
C TYR A 370 -13.54 15.46 3.47
N SER A 371 -13.81 16.76 3.45
CA SER A 371 -13.56 17.58 2.25
C SER A 371 -12.07 17.72 2.01
N ARG A 372 -11.67 17.65 0.75
CA ARG A 372 -10.28 17.75 0.29
C ARG A 372 -9.86 19.18 0.00
#